data_932b9f7b41759c3ba97d896568c389bf
#
_entry.id   932b9f7b41759c3ba97d896568c389bf
#
_cell.length_a   1.000
_cell.length_b   1.000
_cell.length_c   1.000
_cell.angle_alpha   90.00
_cell.angle_beta   90.00
_cell.angle_gamma   90.00
#
_symmetry.space_group_name_H-M   'P 1'
#
loop_
_entity.id
_entity.type
_entity.pdbx_description
1 polymer ?
#
loop_
_entity_poly.entity_id
_entity_poly.type
_entity_poly.pdbx_seq_one_letter_code
_entity_poly.pdbx_strand_id
1 'polypeptide(L)'
;AEIVIVNGENSAEGNGINPASADAIFEAGADVITTGNHCFRQKTMEAEWERSSTIIRPANYGDDVIGKGVCVIDRGAYSIAVINLMGTTFMQPLENPFHCVDRILESCDARIKIVDFHAEATSEKRAMGYYLAGRVSAVLGTHTHVQTADEQIIEGTGYITDAGMTGPKDSILGVEKD
;
A
#
# COMPACT_ATOMS: atom_id res chain seq x y z
N ALA A 1 6.86 13.28 -11.80
CA ALA A 1 6.53 13.14 -10.36
C ALA A 1 7.82 13.04 -9.56
N GLU A 2 7.81 13.47 -8.30
CA GLU A 2 8.97 13.33 -7.40
C GLU A 2 9.04 11.94 -6.75
N ILE A 3 7.92 11.25 -6.68
CA ILE A 3 7.80 9.85 -6.28
C ILE A 3 6.63 9.21 -7.03
N VAL A 4 6.82 7.96 -7.42
CA VAL A 4 5.78 7.13 -8.03
C VAL A 4 5.62 5.86 -7.17
N ILE A 5 4.44 5.70 -6.58
CA ILE A 5 4.08 4.54 -5.76
C ILE A 5 3.02 3.75 -6.53
N VAL A 6 3.24 2.46 -6.69
CA VAL A 6 2.33 1.57 -7.40
C VAL A 6 1.91 0.44 -6.47
N ASN A 7 0.61 0.22 -6.33
CA ASN A 7 0.12 -1.01 -5.70
C ASN A 7 0.20 -2.14 -6.73
N GLY A 8 1.11 -3.09 -6.50
CA GLY A 8 1.38 -4.24 -7.37
C GLY A 8 0.63 -5.52 -6.98
N GLU A 9 -0.37 -5.41 -6.12
CA GLU A 9 -1.10 -6.52 -5.47
C GLU A 9 -1.52 -7.63 -6.44
N ASN A 10 -1.96 -7.25 -7.64
CA ASN A 10 -2.51 -8.17 -8.63
C ASN A 10 -1.76 -8.15 -9.97
N SER A 11 -0.51 -7.69 -9.98
CA SER A 11 0.27 -7.53 -11.22
C SER A 11 0.72 -8.85 -11.86
N ALA A 12 0.68 -9.96 -11.13
CA ALA A 12 0.94 -11.30 -11.66
C ALA A 12 -0.39 -12.01 -11.99
N GLU A 13 -0.93 -11.69 -13.17
CA GLU A 13 -2.16 -12.32 -13.69
C GLU A 13 -3.36 -12.24 -12.72
N GLY A 14 -3.48 -11.13 -12.00
CA GLY A 14 -4.56 -10.87 -11.06
C GLY A 14 -4.41 -11.56 -9.70
N ASN A 15 -3.26 -12.17 -9.39
CA ASN A 15 -3.07 -12.92 -8.15
C ASN A 15 -1.66 -12.78 -7.57
N GLY A 16 -1.43 -11.70 -6.86
CA GLY A 16 -0.14 -11.38 -6.26
C GLY A 16 0.81 -10.66 -7.22
N ILE A 17 2.08 -10.63 -6.86
CA ILE A 17 3.19 -10.05 -7.61
C ILE A 17 4.25 -11.11 -7.83
N ASN A 18 4.94 -11.10 -8.97
CA ASN A 18 6.10 -11.94 -9.25
C ASN A 18 7.30 -11.07 -9.70
N PRO A 19 8.53 -11.61 -9.76
CA PRO A 19 9.70 -10.83 -10.15
C PRO A 19 9.54 -10.11 -11.49
N ALA A 20 9.01 -10.78 -12.50
CA ALA A 20 8.85 -10.20 -13.84
C ALA A 20 7.87 -9.01 -13.84
N SER A 21 6.75 -9.12 -13.11
CA SER A 21 5.80 -8.00 -12.98
C SER A 21 6.38 -6.85 -12.14
N ALA A 22 7.16 -7.16 -11.11
CA ALA A 22 7.85 -6.15 -10.31
C ALA A 22 8.88 -5.37 -11.14
N ASP A 23 9.71 -6.09 -11.93
CA ASP A 23 10.68 -5.47 -12.83
C ASP A 23 9.98 -4.55 -13.86
N ALA A 24 8.90 -5.01 -14.48
CA ALA A 24 8.13 -4.20 -15.43
C ALA A 24 7.56 -2.93 -14.80
N ILE A 25 7.08 -3.00 -13.54
CA ILE A 25 6.58 -1.83 -12.80
C ILE A 25 7.72 -0.84 -12.51
N PHE A 26 8.89 -1.31 -12.11
CA PHE A 26 10.06 -0.44 -11.90
C PHE A 26 10.60 0.15 -13.20
N GLU A 27 10.66 -0.63 -14.28
CA GLU A 27 11.04 -0.13 -15.62
C GLU A 27 10.08 0.94 -16.13
N ALA A 28 8.79 0.87 -15.75
CA ALA A 28 7.81 1.91 -16.05
C ALA A 28 7.98 3.18 -15.20
N GLY A 29 8.90 3.19 -14.23
CA GLY A 29 9.28 4.37 -13.46
C GLY A 29 8.71 4.43 -12.04
N ALA A 30 8.27 3.32 -11.47
CA ALA A 30 7.89 3.26 -10.07
C ALA A 30 9.12 3.37 -9.16
N ASP A 31 8.99 4.06 -8.03
CA ASP A 31 10.00 4.12 -6.97
C ASP A 31 9.73 3.09 -5.86
N VAL A 32 8.45 2.81 -5.58
CA VAL A 32 8.00 1.89 -4.53
C VAL A 32 6.81 1.07 -5.02
N ILE A 33 6.81 -0.20 -4.70
CA ILE A 33 5.67 -1.11 -4.93
C ILE A 33 5.08 -1.49 -3.56
N THR A 34 3.80 -1.17 -3.34
CA THR A 34 3.00 -1.66 -2.22
C THR A 34 2.22 -2.92 -2.63
N THR A 35 1.73 -3.66 -1.68
CA THR A 35 0.94 -4.88 -1.90
C THR A 35 -0.24 -4.96 -0.92
N GLY A 36 -0.83 -6.14 -0.76
CA GLY A 36 -1.96 -6.36 0.13
C GLY A 36 -2.14 -7.83 0.53
N ASN A 37 -3.37 -8.33 0.49
CA ASN A 37 -3.70 -9.68 0.96
C ASN A 37 -3.20 -10.81 0.04
N HIS A 38 -2.76 -10.51 -1.18
CA HIS A 38 -2.16 -11.49 -2.08
C HIS A 38 -0.63 -11.44 -2.12
N CYS A 39 0.04 -10.63 -1.27
CA CYS A 39 1.49 -10.39 -1.32
C CYS A 39 2.32 -11.68 -1.35
N PHE A 40 1.88 -12.74 -0.66
CA PHE A 40 2.59 -14.04 -0.59
C PHE A 40 2.01 -15.13 -1.52
N ARG A 41 1.15 -14.77 -2.49
CA ARG A 41 0.56 -15.77 -3.41
C ARG A 41 1.58 -16.37 -4.37
N GLN A 42 2.59 -15.61 -4.77
CA GLN A 42 3.62 -16.05 -5.71
C GLN A 42 4.90 -16.46 -4.97
N LYS A 43 5.16 -17.77 -4.90
CA LYS A 43 6.37 -18.31 -4.23
C LYS A 43 7.68 -17.81 -4.84
N THR A 44 7.67 -17.43 -6.10
CA THR A 44 8.83 -16.88 -6.81
C THR A 44 9.31 -15.54 -6.23
N MET A 45 8.49 -14.88 -5.40
CA MET A 45 8.83 -13.62 -4.75
C MET A 45 9.67 -13.78 -3.46
N GLU A 46 9.89 -14.99 -2.97
CA GLU A 46 10.57 -15.21 -1.66
C GLU A 46 11.92 -14.50 -1.58
N ALA A 47 12.78 -14.66 -2.60
CA ALA A 47 14.07 -13.98 -2.65
C ALA A 47 13.95 -12.45 -2.76
N GLU A 48 12.91 -11.94 -3.43
CA GLU A 48 12.67 -10.50 -3.54
C GLU A 48 12.21 -9.91 -2.21
N TRP A 49 11.37 -10.62 -1.45
CA TRP A 49 10.97 -10.19 -0.11
C TRP A 49 12.14 -10.03 0.85
N GLU A 50 13.16 -10.90 0.75
CA GLU A 50 14.37 -10.81 1.57
C GLU A 50 15.26 -9.62 1.19
N ARG A 51 15.39 -9.38 -0.10
CA ARG A 51 16.36 -8.44 -0.68
C ARG A 51 15.85 -7.03 -0.85
N SER A 52 14.59 -6.87 -1.24
CA SER A 52 14.03 -5.59 -1.62
C SER A 52 13.75 -4.69 -0.42
N SER A 53 14.08 -3.41 -0.57
CA SER A 53 13.67 -2.35 0.34
C SER A 53 12.55 -1.47 -0.25
N THR A 54 12.19 -1.68 -1.52
CA THR A 54 11.24 -0.87 -2.28
C THR A 54 9.99 -1.64 -2.72
N ILE A 55 9.97 -2.96 -2.55
CA ILE A 55 8.75 -3.76 -2.62
C ILE A 55 8.34 -4.04 -1.18
N ILE A 56 7.18 -3.51 -0.78
CA ILE A 56 6.73 -3.61 0.61
C ILE A 56 5.37 -4.33 0.71
N ARG A 57 5.25 -5.12 1.77
CA ARG A 57 4.04 -5.82 2.15
C ARG A 57 3.33 -5.09 3.30
N PRO A 58 2.07 -5.39 3.62
CA PRO A 58 1.44 -4.79 4.79
C PRO A 58 2.26 -5.01 6.07
N ALA A 59 2.56 -3.92 6.78
CA ALA A 59 3.42 -3.93 7.97
C ALA A 59 2.81 -4.76 9.11
N ASN A 60 1.49 -4.76 9.20
CA ASN A 60 0.75 -5.48 10.26
C ASN A 60 0.67 -7.00 10.07
N TYR A 61 1.43 -7.60 9.14
CA TYR A 61 1.77 -9.03 9.20
C TYR A 61 2.69 -9.37 10.38
N GLY A 62 3.42 -8.36 10.90
CA GLY A 62 4.37 -8.53 11.99
C GLY A 62 5.84 -8.57 11.53
N ASP A 63 6.74 -8.34 12.47
CA ASP A 63 8.17 -8.22 12.18
C ASP A 63 8.84 -9.57 11.87
N ASP A 64 8.24 -10.68 12.31
CA ASP A 64 8.73 -12.05 12.08
C ASP A 64 8.45 -12.56 10.65
N VAL A 65 7.63 -11.84 9.88
CA VAL A 65 7.28 -12.22 8.51
C VAL A 65 8.26 -11.58 7.53
N ILE A 66 8.73 -12.39 6.57
CA ILE A 66 9.64 -11.96 5.49
C ILE A 66 9.15 -10.69 4.78
N GLY A 67 10.06 -9.83 4.37
CA GLY A 67 9.76 -8.57 3.69
C GLY A 67 9.59 -7.40 4.66
N LYS A 68 9.48 -6.21 4.12
CA LYS A 68 9.35 -4.95 4.87
C LYS A 68 7.96 -4.36 4.70
N GLY A 69 7.48 -3.65 5.72
CA GLY A 69 6.20 -2.94 5.68
C GLY A 69 6.33 -1.44 5.44
N VAL A 70 7.57 -0.92 5.48
CA VAL A 70 7.89 0.49 5.31
C VAL A 70 9.09 0.64 4.39
N CYS A 71 9.00 1.59 3.47
CA CYS A 71 10.12 2.03 2.63
C CYS A 71 10.40 3.51 2.91
N VAL A 72 11.65 3.86 3.16
CA VAL A 72 12.07 5.26 3.31
C VAL A 72 13.01 5.63 2.17
N ILE A 73 12.64 6.66 1.42
CA ILE A 73 13.42 7.21 0.32
C ILE A 73 14.02 8.54 0.76
N ASP A 74 15.33 8.64 0.72
CA ASP A 74 16.06 9.89 0.94
C ASP A 74 16.16 10.67 -0.38
N ARG A 75 15.69 11.91 -0.37
CA ARG A 75 15.80 12.88 -1.48
C ARG A 75 16.79 14.02 -1.14
N GLY A 76 17.65 13.85 -0.15
CA GLY A 76 18.64 14.83 0.30
C GLY A 76 18.05 15.95 1.15
N ALA A 77 17.18 16.77 0.60
CA ALA A 77 16.53 17.88 1.33
C ALA A 77 15.37 17.40 2.24
N TYR A 78 14.83 16.23 2.00
CA TYR A 78 13.74 15.61 2.77
C TYR A 78 13.70 14.11 2.51
N SER A 79 13.04 13.38 3.38
CA SER A 79 12.76 11.95 3.21
C SER A 79 11.26 11.69 3.08
N ILE A 80 10.93 10.61 2.35
CA ILE A 80 9.57 10.15 2.13
C ILE A 80 9.47 8.73 2.69
N ALA A 81 8.57 8.50 3.64
CA ALA A 81 8.20 7.16 4.08
C ALA A 81 6.92 6.72 3.37
N VAL A 82 6.96 5.54 2.77
CA VAL A 82 5.79 4.82 2.26
C VAL A 82 5.50 3.69 3.23
N ILE A 83 4.30 3.66 3.79
CA ILE A 83 3.85 2.69 4.79
C ILE A 83 2.71 1.90 4.16
N ASN A 84 2.84 0.60 4.09
CA ASN A 84 1.77 -0.28 3.62
C ASN A 84 1.09 -0.93 4.84
N LEU A 85 -0.22 -0.85 4.91
CA LEU A 85 -1.03 -1.45 5.96
C LEU A 85 -2.19 -2.23 5.34
N MET A 86 -2.71 -3.22 6.07
CA MET A 86 -3.89 -3.96 5.66
C MET A 86 -4.98 -3.90 6.73
N GLY A 87 -6.23 -3.69 6.29
CA GLY A 87 -7.39 -3.79 7.15
C GLY A 87 -7.64 -5.21 7.65
N THR A 88 -8.41 -5.33 8.70
CA THR A 88 -8.79 -6.63 9.31
C THR A 88 -10.28 -6.91 9.22
N THR A 89 -11.09 -5.89 8.95
CA THR A 89 -12.55 -6.03 8.80
C THR A 89 -12.87 -6.72 7.47
N PHE A 90 -13.44 -7.92 7.55
CA PHE A 90 -13.72 -8.84 6.42
C PHE A 90 -12.48 -9.34 5.69
N MET A 91 -11.29 -9.23 6.29
CA MET A 91 -10.02 -9.66 5.77
C MET A 91 -9.30 -10.62 6.72
N GLN A 92 -8.04 -10.92 6.47
CA GLN A 92 -7.24 -11.79 7.34
C GLN A 92 -7.07 -11.19 8.74
N PRO A 93 -7.12 -12.00 9.81
CA PRO A 93 -6.92 -11.54 11.17
C PRO A 93 -5.43 -11.29 11.44
N LEU A 94 -4.95 -10.13 11.04
CA LEU A 94 -3.60 -9.65 11.31
C LEU A 94 -3.56 -8.82 12.61
N GLU A 95 -2.38 -8.30 12.93
CA GLU A 95 -2.26 -7.28 13.96
C GLU A 95 -3.15 -6.06 13.63
N ASN A 96 -3.68 -5.43 14.67
CA ASN A 96 -4.48 -4.21 14.52
C ASN A 96 -3.68 -3.12 13.78
N PRO A 97 -4.12 -2.67 12.58
CA PRO A 97 -3.36 -1.72 11.78
C PRO A 97 -3.18 -0.34 12.44
N PHE A 98 -4.08 0.04 13.36
CA PHE A 98 -3.96 1.29 14.12
C PHE A 98 -2.82 1.23 15.12
N HIS A 99 -2.64 0.12 15.83
CA HIS A 99 -1.51 -0.07 16.75
C HIS A 99 -0.19 -0.22 15.98
N CYS A 100 -0.23 -0.92 14.84
CA CYS A 100 0.94 -1.08 13.99
C CYS A 100 1.45 0.27 13.48
N VAL A 101 0.57 1.13 12.97
CA VAL A 101 0.97 2.44 12.45
C VAL A 101 1.50 3.36 13.55
N ASP A 102 0.98 3.30 14.75
CA ASP A 102 1.50 4.08 15.88
C ASP A 102 2.98 3.76 16.14
N ARG A 103 3.32 2.46 16.26
CA ARG A 103 4.72 2.04 16.44
C ARG A 103 5.63 2.48 15.29
N ILE A 104 5.13 2.43 14.06
CA ILE A 104 5.89 2.89 12.89
C ILE A 104 6.14 4.39 13.00
N LEU A 105 5.12 5.18 13.33
CA LEU A 105 5.23 6.64 13.41
C LEU A 105 6.11 7.11 14.57
N GLU A 106 6.20 6.37 15.67
CA GLU A 106 7.08 6.66 16.80
C GLU A 106 8.58 6.63 16.41
N SER A 107 8.94 5.80 15.44
CA SER A 107 10.32 5.62 14.96
C SER A 107 10.60 6.22 13.58
N CYS A 108 9.61 6.83 12.94
CA CYS A 108 9.71 7.35 11.57
C CYS A 108 9.88 8.87 11.55
N ASP A 109 11.11 9.34 11.33
CA ASP A 109 11.45 10.76 11.23
C ASP A 109 11.26 11.35 9.82
N ALA A 110 10.75 10.58 8.86
CA ALA A 110 10.52 11.07 7.50
C ALA A 110 9.57 12.27 7.50
N ARG A 111 9.95 13.32 6.75
CA ARG A 111 9.16 14.55 6.65
C ARG A 111 7.82 14.33 5.95
N ILE A 112 7.81 13.48 4.91
CA ILE A 112 6.60 13.12 4.14
C ILE A 112 6.29 11.66 4.46
N LYS A 113 5.06 11.39 4.88
CA LYS A 113 4.60 10.03 5.19
C LYS A 113 3.36 9.75 4.37
N ILE A 114 3.40 8.69 3.57
CA ILE A 114 2.29 8.25 2.70
C ILE A 114 1.89 6.85 3.14
N VAL A 115 0.62 6.65 3.42
CA VAL A 115 0.04 5.35 3.82
C VAL A 115 -0.80 4.81 2.68
N ASP A 116 -0.46 3.61 2.19
CA ASP A 116 -1.35 2.76 1.40
C ASP A 116 -2.10 1.83 2.37
N PHE A 117 -3.40 2.05 2.50
CA PHE A 117 -4.24 1.25 3.37
C PHE A 117 -5.12 0.30 2.55
N HIS A 118 -4.63 -0.92 2.42
CA HIS A 118 -5.25 -2.01 1.66
C HIS A 118 -6.37 -2.66 2.48
N ALA A 119 -7.61 -2.25 2.30
CA ALA A 119 -8.72 -2.67 3.14
C ALA A 119 -10.05 -2.80 2.38
N GLU A 120 -10.87 -3.78 2.78
CA GLU A 120 -12.21 -4.01 2.22
C GLU A 120 -13.22 -2.99 2.75
N ALA A 121 -13.32 -2.84 4.07
CA ALA A 121 -14.38 -2.05 4.71
C ALA A 121 -14.14 -0.54 4.57
N THR A 122 -15.07 0.17 3.95
CA THR A 122 -15.03 1.64 3.84
C THR A 122 -15.02 2.34 5.19
N SER A 123 -15.69 1.77 6.19
CA SER A 123 -15.67 2.30 7.57
C SER A 123 -14.29 2.23 8.19
N GLU A 124 -13.55 1.14 8.00
CA GLU A 124 -12.18 0.98 8.48
C GLU A 124 -11.22 1.93 7.77
N LYS A 125 -11.36 2.10 6.44
CA LYS A 125 -10.62 3.08 5.66
C LYS A 125 -10.85 4.51 6.15
N ARG A 126 -12.11 4.91 6.34
CA ARG A 126 -12.47 6.23 6.87
C ARG A 126 -11.91 6.45 8.28
N ALA A 127 -12.02 5.43 9.16
CA ALA A 127 -11.47 5.50 10.51
C ALA A 127 -9.96 5.73 10.47
N MET A 128 -9.21 5.02 9.60
CA MET A 128 -7.77 5.22 9.44
C MET A 128 -7.44 6.63 8.94
N GLY A 129 -8.21 7.18 8.01
CA GLY A 129 -8.02 8.54 7.53
C GLY A 129 -8.15 9.59 8.64
N TYR A 130 -9.18 9.50 9.47
CA TYR A 130 -9.37 10.38 10.64
C TYR A 130 -8.33 10.13 11.73
N TYR A 131 -7.96 8.87 11.97
CA TYR A 131 -6.97 8.50 12.97
C TYR A 131 -5.58 9.08 12.67
N LEU A 132 -5.23 9.15 11.40
CA LEU A 132 -3.95 9.67 10.93
C LEU A 132 -3.98 11.14 10.51
N ALA A 133 -5.13 11.80 10.65
CA ALA A 133 -5.28 13.22 10.34
C ALA A 133 -4.24 14.06 11.10
N GLY A 134 -3.53 14.94 10.39
CA GLY A 134 -2.44 15.76 10.92
C GLY A 134 -1.15 15.03 11.29
N ARG A 135 -1.10 13.69 11.18
CA ARG A 135 0.06 12.85 11.55
C ARG A 135 0.87 12.37 10.34
N VAL A 136 0.22 12.27 9.18
CA VAL A 136 0.81 11.83 7.91
C VAL A 136 0.44 12.78 6.79
N SER A 137 1.14 12.70 5.66
CA SER A 137 0.86 13.57 4.50
C SER A 137 -0.34 13.08 3.69
N ALA A 138 -0.51 11.76 3.55
CA ALA A 138 -1.65 11.19 2.85
C ALA A 138 -1.99 9.77 3.33
N VAL A 139 -3.27 9.42 3.26
CA VAL A 139 -3.81 8.06 3.41
C VAL A 139 -4.61 7.74 2.16
N LEU A 140 -4.16 6.75 1.41
CA LEU A 140 -4.76 6.31 0.15
C LEU A 140 -5.27 4.88 0.33
N GLY A 141 -6.56 4.66 0.16
CA GLY A 141 -7.14 3.32 0.22
C GLY A 141 -6.92 2.54 -1.07
N THR A 142 -6.75 1.24 -0.96
CA THR A 142 -6.68 0.28 -2.07
C THR A 142 -7.53 -0.97 -1.75
N HIS A 143 -7.58 -1.93 -2.62
CA HIS A 143 -8.25 -3.24 -2.53
C HIS A 143 -9.53 -3.36 -3.35
N THR A 144 -10.47 -2.42 -3.28
CA THR A 144 -11.81 -2.63 -3.87
C THR A 144 -11.83 -2.54 -5.39
N HIS A 145 -10.75 -2.04 -6.00
CA HIS A 145 -10.58 -1.82 -7.44
C HIS A 145 -11.51 -0.73 -8.02
N VAL A 146 -12.38 -0.14 -7.21
CA VAL A 146 -13.32 0.89 -7.64
C VAL A 146 -12.91 2.22 -7.04
N GLN A 147 -12.48 3.16 -7.89
CA GLN A 147 -12.13 4.51 -7.45
C GLN A 147 -13.34 5.21 -6.83
N THR A 148 -13.13 5.76 -5.63
CA THR A 148 -14.12 6.63 -4.98
C THR A 148 -13.87 8.08 -5.36
N ALA A 149 -14.88 8.94 -5.13
CA ALA A 149 -14.85 10.38 -5.44
C ALA A 149 -15.03 11.19 -4.13
N ASP A 150 -14.32 10.73 -3.08
CA ASP A 150 -14.41 11.32 -1.74
C ASP A 150 -13.08 11.94 -1.27
N GLU A 151 -12.22 12.26 -2.22
CA GLU A 151 -10.92 12.89 -1.95
C GLU A 151 -11.09 14.19 -1.16
N GLN A 152 -10.33 14.33 -0.10
CA GLN A 152 -10.41 15.47 0.80
C GLN A 152 -9.12 15.71 1.56
N ILE A 153 -8.99 16.86 2.18
CA ILE A 153 -7.93 17.17 3.14
C ILE A 153 -8.54 17.16 4.55
N ILE A 154 -8.02 16.31 5.43
CA ILE A 154 -8.44 16.19 6.83
C ILE A 154 -7.26 16.64 7.70
N GLU A 155 -7.37 17.80 8.34
CA GLU A 155 -6.30 18.37 9.20
C GLU A 155 -4.91 18.40 8.53
N GLY A 156 -4.87 18.69 7.23
CA GLY A 156 -3.62 18.74 6.45
C GLY A 156 -3.19 17.38 5.86
N THR A 157 -3.89 16.29 6.13
CA THR A 157 -3.68 14.97 5.53
C THR A 157 -4.57 14.76 4.32
N GLY A 158 -3.99 14.45 3.16
CA GLY A 158 -4.73 14.04 1.97
C GLY A 158 -5.37 12.66 2.18
N TYR A 159 -6.63 12.50 1.80
CA TYR A 159 -7.37 11.25 1.97
C TYR A 159 -8.21 10.92 0.75
N ILE A 160 -8.25 9.64 0.39
CA ILE A 160 -9.23 9.03 -0.51
C ILE A 160 -9.53 7.61 -0.04
N THR A 161 -10.81 7.22 -0.08
CA THR A 161 -11.23 5.88 0.38
C THR A 161 -10.68 4.77 -0.49
N ASP A 162 -10.70 4.91 -1.82
CA ASP A 162 -10.03 3.97 -2.73
C ASP A 162 -9.53 4.66 -3.99
N ALA A 163 -8.27 4.42 -4.32
CA ALA A 163 -7.63 4.95 -5.53
C ALA A 163 -8.10 4.25 -6.81
N GLY A 164 -8.79 3.14 -6.68
CA GLY A 164 -9.20 2.28 -7.79
C GLY A 164 -8.05 1.46 -8.38
N MET A 165 -8.33 0.73 -9.44
CA MET A 165 -7.33 -0.08 -10.14
C MET A 165 -6.77 0.61 -11.37
N THR A 166 -5.52 0.34 -11.68
CA THR A 166 -4.91 0.59 -12.99
C THR A 166 -5.05 -0.68 -13.83
N GLY A 167 -6.02 -0.69 -14.75
CA GLY A 167 -6.34 -1.90 -15.51
C GLY A 167 -7.40 -1.66 -16.58
N PRO A 168 -7.93 -2.74 -17.20
CA PRO A 168 -8.91 -2.63 -18.28
C PRO A 168 -10.21 -2.02 -17.74
N LYS A 169 -10.61 -0.90 -18.33
CA LYS A 169 -11.84 -0.18 -17.93
C LYS A 169 -13.09 -1.02 -18.16
N ASP A 170 -13.11 -1.80 -19.24
CA ASP A 170 -14.25 -2.62 -19.65
C ASP A 170 -14.09 -4.07 -19.14
N SER A 171 -14.14 -4.22 -17.83
CA SER A 171 -13.94 -5.47 -17.10
C SER A 171 -14.78 -5.53 -15.83
N ILE A 172 -14.85 -6.70 -15.21
CA ILE A 172 -15.40 -6.85 -13.85
C ILE A 172 -14.22 -6.87 -12.89
N LEU A 173 -13.86 -5.70 -12.34
CA LEU A 173 -12.73 -5.51 -11.42
C LEU A 173 -11.39 -6.06 -11.96
N GLY A 174 -11.19 -5.99 -13.29
CA GLY A 174 -9.99 -6.52 -13.94
C GLY A 174 -10.18 -7.91 -14.58
N VAL A 175 -11.30 -8.58 -14.34
CA VAL A 175 -11.64 -9.89 -14.93
C VAL A 175 -12.48 -9.70 -16.20
N GLU A 176 -12.29 -10.56 -17.20
CA GLU A 176 -13.09 -10.57 -18.42
C GLU A 176 -14.58 -10.81 -18.11
N LYS A 177 -15.45 -10.27 -18.97
CA LYS A 177 -16.91 -10.32 -18.78
C LYS A 177 -17.57 -11.60 -19.24
N ASP A 178 -16.87 -12.41 -20.07
CA ASP A 178 -17.39 -13.60 -20.75
C ASP A 178 -17.05 -14.90 -19.98
#